data_c2ce31aa80fbc429f23b1105eff7c2a9
#
_entry.id   c2ce31aa80fbc429f23b1105eff7c2a9
#
_cell.length_a   1.000
_cell.length_b   1.000
_cell.length_c   1.000
_cell.angle_alpha   90.00
_cell.angle_beta   90.00
_cell.angle_gamma   90.00
#
_symmetry.space_group_name_H-M   'P 1'
#
loop_
_entity.id
_entity.type
_entity.pdbx_description
1 polymer ?
#
loop_
_entity_poly.entity_id
_entity_poly.type
_entity_poly.pdbx_seq_one_letter_code
_entity_poly.pdbx_strand_id
1 'polypeptide(L)'
;GAAHAAKYGHDRYGKTYAGAYRDWKPGQKIHLIGHSMGGQTIRYLEELLRHGSPEEVEYQKQHGGDISPLYKGGQDNMISSITTIATPHNGTHAADLLGNEEIIRQVAYDYARSKGNKLSHVDVGLSQWGLKQREDETLAQYIQRVKQSKLWTTKDNGFYDLTTEGTDILNQKTLA
;
A
#
# COMPACT_ATOMS: atom_id res chain seq x y z
N GLY A 1 -6.48 -3.05 5.21
CA GLY A 1 -7.54 -3.87 5.79
C GLY A 1 -8.88 -3.66 5.08
N ALA A 2 -9.96 -4.14 5.67
CA ALA A 2 -11.28 -4.12 5.04
C ALA A 2 -11.88 -2.72 4.93
N ALA A 3 -11.72 -1.89 5.96
CA ALA A 3 -12.17 -0.49 5.95
C ALA A 3 -11.49 0.31 4.84
N HIS A 4 -10.17 0.17 4.73
CA HIS A 4 -9.38 0.83 3.70
C HIS A 4 -9.78 0.37 2.30
N ALA A 5 -9.91 -0.94 2.10
CA ALA A 5 -10.37 -1.49 0.82
C ALA A 5 -11.75 -0.97 0.41
N ALA A 6 -12.70 -0.90 1.35
CA ALA A 6 -14.03 -0.35 1.11
C ALA A 6 -13.99 1.15 0.77
N LYS A 7 -13.18 1.92 1.50
CA LYS A 7 -13.04 3.37 1.29
C LYS A 7 -12.51 3.70 -0.11
N TYR A 8 -11.51 2.99 -0.57
CA TYR A 8 -10.85 3.26 -1.85
C TYR A 8 -11.34 2.38 -3.01
N GLY A 9 -12.18 1.39 -2.74
CA GLY A 9 -12.84 0.57 -3.76
C GLY A 9 -11.92 -0.41 -4.47
N HIS A 10 -10.94 -0.96 -3.75
CA HIS A 10 -10.09 -2.05 -4.24
C HIS A 10 -10.31 -3.34 -3.46
N ASP A 11 -9.71 -4.44 -3.89
CA ASP A 11 -9.79 -5.72 -3.20
C ASP A 11 -9.10 -5.63 -1.83
N ARG A 12 -9.70 -6.27 -0.81
CA ARG A 12 -9.18 -6.29 0.56
C ARG A 12 -7.77 -6.88 0.64
N TYR A 13 -7.51 -7.92 -0.15
CA TYR A 13 -6.23 -8.60 -0.19
C TYR A 13 -5.60 -8.46 -1.56
N GLY A 14 -4.36 -8.02 -1.58
CA GLY A 14 -3.48 -8.21 -2.72
C GLY A 14 -2.91 -9.63 -2.74
N LYS A 15 -1.76 -9.79 -3.37
CA LYS A 15 -1.04 -11.06 -3.36
C LYS A 15 -0.57 -11.40 -1.95
N THR A 16 -0.89 -12.61 -1.49
CA THR A 16 -0.40 -13.12 -0.20
C THR A 16 0.97 -13.76 -0.39
N TYR A 17 1.91 -13.37 0.44
CA TYR A 17 3.25 -13.95 0.49
C TYR A 17 3.41 -14.80 1.75
N ALA A 18 4.10 -15.94 1.63
CA ALA A 18 4.51 -16.71 2.80
C ALA A 18 5.48 -15.85 3.63
N GLY A 19 5.26 -15.76 4.93
CA GLY A 19 6.14 -15.04 5.84
C GLY A 19 7.53 -15.68 5.90
N ALA A 20 8.59 -14.87 5.87
CA ALA A 20 9.96 -15.35 6.05
C ALA A 20 10.25 -15.69 7.52
N TYR A 21 9.66 -14.95 8.45
CA TYR A 21 9.79 -15.20 9.88
C TYR A 21 8.41 -15.50 10.50
N ARG A 22 7.95 -16.72 10.32
CA ARG A 22 6.60 -17.16 10.69
C ARG A 22 6.36 -17.20 12.21
N ASP A 23 7.42 -17.39 12.98
CA ASP A 23 7.34 -17.50 14.44
C ASP A 23 7.50 -16.15 15.15
N TRP A 24 7.52 -15.05 14.40
CA TRP A 24 7.60 -13.71 14.98
C TRP A 24 6.35 -13.40 15.79
N LYS A 25 6.55 -13.12 17.07
CA LYS A 25 5.47 -12.91 18.02
C LYS A 25 5.85 -11.87 19.07
N PRO A 26 4.89 -11.35 19.84
CA PRO A 26 5.14 -10.42 20.95
C PRO A 26 6.25 -10.90 21.88
N GLY A 27 7.15 -9.99 22.24
CA GLY A 27 8.35 -10.28 23.05
C GLY A 27 9.61 -10.65 22.25
N GLN A 28 9.47 -10.96 20.96
CA GLN A 28 10.59 -11.19 20.06
C GLN A 28 10.85 -9.93 19.25
N LYS A 29 11.80 -9.11 19.71
CA LYS A 29 12.15 -7.86 19.07
C LYS A 29 13.08 -8.08 17.89
N ILE A 30 12.76 -7.46 16.75
CA ILE A 30 13.60 -7.46 15.55
C ILE A 30 14.06 -6.07 15.21
N HIS A 31 15.15 -5.97 14.45
CA HIS A 31 15.63 -4.74 13.85
C HIS A 31 15.09 -4.65 12.42
N LEU A 32 14.53 -3.50 12.07
CA LEU A 32 14.03 -3.24 10.73
C LEU A 32 14.94 -2.26 10.01
N ILE A 33 15.27 -2.57 8.77
CA ILE A 33 16.03 -1.68 7.88
C ILE A 33 15.18 -1.44 6.64
N GLY A 34 14.90 -0.18 6.33
CA GLY A 34 14.10 0.22 5.16
C GLY A 34 14.86 1.19 4.25
N HIS A 35 14.91 0.88 2.97
CA HIS A 35 15.47 1.76 1.95
C HIS A 35 14.36 2.50 1.22
N SER A 36 14.55 3.81 0.97
CA SER A 36 13.62 4.66 0.23
C SER A 36 12.20 4.58 0.84
N MET A 37 11.15 4.31 0.07
CA MET A 37 9.78 4.12 0.56
C MET A 37 9.66 3.00 1.62
N GLY A 38 10.58 2.03 1.63
CA GLY A 38 10.62 0.98 2.66
C GLY A 38 10.81 1.53 4.07
N GLY A 39 11.49 2.65 4.24
CA GLY A 39 11.62 3.33 5.53
C GLY A 39 10.28 3.89 6.04
N GLN A 40 9.46 4.44 5.18
CA GLN A 40 8.09 4.88 5.52
C GLN A 40 7.20 3.68 5.86
N THR A 41 7.32 2.60 5.11
CA THR A 41 6.56 1.35 5.34
C THR A 41 6.82 0.77 6.71
N ILE A 42 8.09 0.65 7.14
CA ILE A 42 8.42 0.09 8.46
C ILE A 42 8.05 1.01 9.61
N ARG A 43 8.08 2.34 9.43
CA ARG A 43 7.56 3.29 10.41
C ARG A 43 6.05 3.11 10.61
N TYR A 44 5.31 2.97 9.52
CA TYR A 44 3.87 2.75 9.60
C TYR A 44 3.53 1.37 10.17
N LEU A 45 4.34 0.35 9.90
CA LEU A 45 4.21 -0.96 10.53
C LEU A 45 4.36 -0.87 12.06
N GLU A 46 5.36 -0.13 12.55
CA GLU A 46 5.54 0.08 14.00
C GLU A 46 4.34 0.79 14.61
N GLU A 47 3.85 1.83 13.96
CA GLU A 47 2.67 2.57 14.39
C GLU A 47 1.43 1.64 14.53
N LEU A 48 1.20 0.79 13.52
CA LEU A 48 0.10 -0.18 13.57
C LEU A 48 0.29 -1.22 14.67
N LEU A 49 1.51 -1.70 14.89
CA LEU A 49 1.79 -2.65 15.99
C LEU A 49 1.50 -2.03 17.35
N ARG A 50 1.84 -0.76 17.56
CA ARG A 50 1.64 -0.06 18.83
C ARG A 50 0.19 0.39 19.04
N HIS A 51 -0.37 1.10 18.08
CA HIS A 51 -1.65 1.79 18.23
C HIS A 51 -2.79 1.15 17.44
N GLY A 52 -2.48 0.29 16.46
CA GLY A 52 -3.48 -0.34 15.62
C GLY A 52 -4.15 0.62 14.64
N SER A 53 -5.33 0.27 14.20
CA SER A 53 -6.18 1.10 13.35
C SER A 53 -7.62 1.10 13.88
N PRO A 54 -8.05 2.16 14.57
CA PRO A 54 -9.44 2.27 15.05
C PRO A 54 -10.47 2.13 13.94
N GLU A 55 -10.18 2.64 12.75
CA GLU A 55 -11.08 2.53 11.58
C GLU A 55 -11.33 1.07 11.18
N GLU A 56 -10.28 0.24 11.17
CA GLU A 56 -10.39 -1.18 10.82
C GLU A 56 -11.14 -1.97 11.90
N VAL A 57 -10.89 -1.66 13.17
CA VAL A 57 -11.58 -2.28 14.30
C VAL A 57 -13.07 -1.95 14.28
N GLU A 58 -13.43 -0.69 14.05
CA GLU A 58 -14.82 -0.25 13.99
C GLU A 58 -15.55 -0.84 12.78
N TYR A 59 -14.89 -0.86 11.62
CA TYR A 59 -15.45 -1.49 10.42
C TYR A 59 -15.75 -2.97 10.65
N GLN A 60 -14.84 -3.71 11.30
CA GLN A 60 -15.03 -5.12 11.63
C GLN A 60 -16.19 -5.31 12.60
N LYS A 61 -16.38 -4.44 13.60
CA LYS A 61 -17.54 -4.50 14.50
C LYS A 61 -18.87 -4.34 13.78
N GLN A 62 -18.90 -3.43 12.78
CA GLN A 62 -20.13 -3.12 12.04
C GLN A 62 -20.47 -4.15 10.96
N HIS A 63 -19.45 -4.73 10.29
CA HIS A 63 -19.64 -5.59 9.14
C HIS A 63 -19.29 -7.07 9.38
N GLY A 64 -18.70 -7.37 10.54
CA GLY A 64 -18.21 -8.71 10.84
C GLY A 64 -16.95 -9.09 10.09
N GLY A 65 -16.62 -10.38 10.06
CA GLY A 65 -15.43 -10.92 9.41
C GLY A 65 -14.20 -10.96 10.32
N ASP A 66 -13.09 -11.43 9.76
CA ASP A 66 -11.80 -11.50 10.42
C ASP A 66 -11.07 -10.15 10.39
N ILE A 67 -10.22 -9.94 11.39
CA ILE A 67 -9.33 -8.77 11.45
C ILE A 67 -7.91 -9.22 11.80
N SER A 68 -6.92 -8.67 11.11
CA SER A 68 -5.52 -8.93 11.45
C SER A 68 -5.20 -8.40 12.86
N PRO A 69 -4.45 -9.15 13.69
CA PRO A 69 -3.96 -8.67 14.96
C PRO A 69 -3.18 -7.35 14.87
N LEU A 70 -2.55 -7.09 13.74
CA LEU A 70 -1.85 -5.83 13.43
C LEU A 70 -2.71 -4.59 13.70
N TYR A 71 -4.01 -4.65 13.38
CA TYR A 71 -4.92 -3.51 13.54
C TYR A 71 -5.44 -3.31 14.95
N LYS A 72 -5.17 -4.27 15.86
CA LYS A 72 -5.60 -4.18 17.25
C LYS A 72 -4.66 -3.36 18.12
N GLY A 73 -3.41 -3.19 17.69
CA GLY A 73 -2.38 -2.48 18.46
C GLY A 73 -1.91 -3.22 19.72
N GLY A 74 -1.25 -2.48 20.62
CA GLY A 74 -0.78 -3.01 21.91
C GLY A 74 0.46 -3.92 21.81
N GLN A 75 1.19 -3.89 20.69
CA GLN A 75 2.34 -4.74 20.39
C GLN A 75 3.63 -3.92 20.26
N ASP A 76 3.93 -3.12 21.26
CA ASP A 76 5.11 -2.23 21.30
C ASP A 76 6.44 -2.96 21.62
N ASN A 77 6.42 -4.26 21.84
CA ASN A 77 7.58 -5.09 22.17
C ASN A 77 8.04 -6.01 21.03
N MET A 78 7.67 -5.71 19.79
CA MET A 78 8.02 -6.51 18.60
C MET A 78 9.15 -5.90 17.75
N ILE A 79 9.46 -4.61 17.92
CA ILE A 79 10.51 -3.92 17.18
C ILE A 79 11.56 -3.38 18.16
N SER A 80 12.83 -3.65 17.88
CA SER A 80 13.96 -3.17 18.66
C SER A 80 14.48 -1.84 18.16
N SER A 81 14.63 -1.72 16.84
CA SER A 81 15.04 -0.46 16.19
C SER A 81 14.57 -0.41 14.73
N ILE A 82 14.47 0.82 14.25
CA ILE A 82 14.21 1.12 12.84
C ILE A 82 15.41 1.90 12.30
N THR A 83 15.98 1.43 11.22
CA THR A 83 17.03 2.12 10.47
C THR A 83 16.53 2.40 9.05
N THR A 84 16.64 3.65 8.62
CA THR A 84 16.21 4.05 7.29
C THR A 84 17.40 4.52 6.45
N ILE A 85 17.40 4.14 5.17
CA ILE A 85 18.44 4.50 4.22
C ILE A 85 17.78 5.26 3.07
N ALA A 86 18.22 6.50 2.86
CA ALA A 86 17.70 7.36 1.78
C ALA A 86 16.17 7.44 1.73
N THR A 87 15.51 7.44 2.88
CA THR A 87 14.05 7.53 2.99
C THR A 87 13.60 8.98 2.95
N PRO A 88 12.65 9.36 2.09
CA PRO A 88 12.13 10.72 2.01
C PRO A 88 11.11 10.97 3.13
N HIS A 89 11.58 11.18 4.36
CA HIS A 89 10.72 11.35 5.55
C HIS A 89 9.81 12.58 5.50
N ASN A 90 10.12 13.56 4.67
CA ASN A 90 9.30 14.75 4.43
C ASN A 90 8.81 14.82 2.97
N GLY A 91 8.75 13.68 2.31
CA GLY A 91 8.43 13.61 0.89
C GLY A 91 9.60 14.02 -0.02
N THR A 92 9.35 14.00 -1.31
CA THR A 92 10.32 14.42 -2.31
C THR A 92 9.67 15.33 -3.34
N HIS A 93 10.32 16.46 -3.62
CA HIS A 93 9.89 17.36 -4.70
C HIS A 93 9.88 16.68 -6.07
N ALA A 94 10.68 15.64 -6.28
CA ALA A 94 10.59 14.84 -7.49
C ALA A 94 9.23 14.16 -7.62
N ALA A 95 8.65 13.66 -6.52
CA ALA A 95 7.30 13.11 -6.52
C ALA A 95 6.24 14.20 -6.68
N ASP A 96 6.44 15.39 -6.12
CA ASP A 96 5.53 16.54 -6.33
C ASP A 96 5.54 17.01 -7.80
N LEU A 97 6.69 16.99 -8.46
CA LEU A 97 6.83 17.34 -9.88
C LEU A 97 6.30 16.25 -10.81
N LEU A 98 6.58 14.98 -10.49
CA LEU A 98 5.97 13.82 -11.16
C LEU A 98 4.49 13.69 -10.79
N GLY A 99 4.07 14.29 -9.68
CA GLY A 99 2.71 14.46 -9.21
C GLY A 99 1.86 15.40 -10.06
N ASN A 100 2.39 15.94 -11.15
CA ASN A 100 1.52 16.36 -12.25
C ASN A 100 0.69 15.12 -12.63
N GLU A 101 -0.56 15.16 -12.20
CA GLU A 101 -1.53 14.07 -12.28
C GLU A 101 -1.56 13.43 -13.67
N GLU A 102 -1.29 14.19 -14.70
CA GLU A 102 -1.28 13.78 -16.10
C GLU A 102 -0.06 12.89 -16.45
N ILE A 103 1.13 13.22 -15.93
CA ILE A 103 2.36 12.44 -16.17
C ILE A 103 2.31 11.12 -15.42
N ILE A 104 1.90 11.13 -14.16
CA ILE A 104 1.74 9.89 -13.37
C ILE A 104 0.68 8.99 -14.01
N ARG A 105 -0.44 9.54 -14.44
CA ARG A 105 -1.47 8.79 -15.17
C ARG A 105 -0.89 8.10 -16.40
N GLN A 106 -0.13 8.82 -17.19
CA GLN A 106 0.43 8.27 -18.42
C GLN A 106 1.45 7.17 -18.12
N VAL A 107 2.40 7.40 -17.22
CA VAL A 107 3.42 6.41 -16.83
C VAL A 107 2.78 5.17 -16.20
N ALA A 108 1.86 5.36 -15.27
CA ALA A 108 1.19 4.25 -14.61
C ALA A 108 0.26 3.49 -15.56
N TYR A 109 -0.41 4.19 -16.49
CA TYR A 109 -1.20 3.58 -17.55
C TYR A 109 -0.34 2.71 -18.47
N ASP A 110 0.78 3.22 -18.96
CA ASP A 110 1.68 2.48 -19.83
C ASP A 110 2.29 1.28 -19.12
N TYR A 111 2.61 1.44 -17.84
CA TYR A 111 3.07 0.35 -16.99
C TYR A 111 2.00 -0.74 -16.81
N ALA A 112 0.77 -0.36 -16.45
CA ALA A 112 -0.35 -1.30 -16.31
C ALA A 112 -0.61 -2.03 -17.63
N ARG A 113 -0.65 -1.31 -18.74
CA ARG A 113 -0.83 -1.88 -20.08
C ARG A 113 0.26 -2.89 -20.43
N SER A 114 1.51 -2.58 -20.13
CA SER A 114 2.63 -3.47 -20.46
C SER A 114 2.74 -4.67 -19.53
N LYS A 115 2.53 -4.49 -18.23
CA LYS A 115 2.70 -5.52 -17.21
C LYS A 115 1.42 -6.29 -16.85
N GLY A 116 0.27 -5.72 -17.15
CA GLY A 116 -1.03 -6.33 -16.87
C GLY A 116 -1.60 -7.16 -18.03
N ASN A 117 -0.98 -7.16 -19.22
CA ASN A 117 -1.46 -7.92 -20.36
C ASN A 117 -1.29 -9.44 -20.19
N LYS A 118 -1.99 -10.25 -20.99
CA LYS A 118 -1.99 -11.71 -20.89
C LYS A 118 -0.61 -12.37 -21.09
N LEU A 119 0.29 -11.73 -21.81
CA LEU A 119 1.63 -12.23 -22.09
C LEU A 119 2.62 -11.95 -20.95
N SER A 120 2.24 -11.10 -20.02
CA SER A 120 3.09 -10.78 -18.88
C SER A 120 2.91 -11.80 -17.77
N HIS A 121 4.00 -12.42 -17.35
CA HIS A 121 4.04 -13.31 -16.19
C HIS A 121 4.30 -12.58 -14.88
N VAL A 122 4.48 -11.25 -14.93
CA VAL A 122 4.77 -10.42 -13.76
C VAL A 122 3.47 -9.85 -13.22
N ASP A 123 3.14 -10.21 -11.98
CA ASP A 123 2.07 -9.58 -11.21
C ASP A 123 2.68 -8.72 -10.10
N VAL A 124 2.62 -7.42 -10.27
CA VAL A 124 3.10 -6.43 -9.29
C VAL A 124 1.94 -5.83 -8.47
N GLY A 125 0.91 -6.63 -8.20
CA GLY A 125 -0.27 -6.20 -7.48
C GLY A 125 -1.35 -5.55 -8.36
N LEU A 126 -1.21 -5.60 -9.67
CA LEU A 126 -2.20 -5.02 -10.61
C LEU A 126 -3.56 -5.70 -10.55
N SER A 127 -3.61 -6.97 -10.17
CA SER A 127 -4.85 -7.72 -9.97
C SER A 127 -5.74 -7.12 -8.89
N GLN A 128 -5.14 -6.57 -7.81
CA GLN A 128 -5.86 -5.90 -6.72
C GLN A 128 -6.70 -4.71 -7.21
N TRP A 129 -6.22 -4.03 -8.23
CA TRP A 129 -6.90 -2.89 -8.86
C TRP A 129 -7.75 -3.28 -10.08
N GLY A 130 -7.84 -4.58 -10.38
CA GLY A 130 -8.49 -5.07 -11.59
C GLY A 130 -7.74 -4.69 -12.88
N LEU A 131 -6.46 -4.36 -12.79
CA LEU A 131 -5.62 -3.90 -13.89
C LEU A 131 -4.88 -5.02 -14.61
N LYS A 132 -5.11 -6.27 -14.24
CA LYS A 132 -4.63 -7.42 -15.02
C LYS A 132 -5.66 -7.82 -16.07
N GLN A 133 -5.20 -8.09 -17.29
CA GLN A 133 -6.08 -8.54 -18.38
C GLN A 133 -6.67 -9.92 -18.03
N ARG A 134 -7.97 -10.06 -18.19
CA ARG A 134 -8.71 -11.31 -17.97
C ARG A 134 -8.55 -12.25 -19.16
N GLU A 135 -8.73 -13.54 -18.94
CA GLU A 135 -8.54 -14.54 -19.98
C GLU A 135 -9.54 -14.42 -21.14
N ASP A 136 -10.78 -14.06 -20.83
CA ASP A 136 -11.88 -13.85 -21.76
C ASP A 136 -11.95 -12.44 -22.37
N GLU A 137 -11.00 -11.57 -21.98
CA GLU A 137 -11.00 -10.15 -22.34
C GLU A 137 -10.16 -9.88 -23.58
N THR A 138 -10.71 -9.15 -24.54
CA THR A 138 -9.94 -8.63 -25.67
C THR A 138 -9.02 -7.49 -25.22
N LEU A 139 -7.97 -7.22 -26.01
CA LEU A 139 -7.05 -6.10 -25.70
C LEU A 139 -7.79 -4.75 -25.66
N ALA A 140 -8.77 -4.54 -26.55
CA ALA A 140 -9.54 -3.30 -26.58
C ALA A 140 -10.41 -3.11 -25.31
N GLN A 141 -11.08 -4.18 -24.89
CA GLN A 141 -11.86 -4.19 -23.64
C GLN A 141 -10.97 -3.96 -22.42
N TYR A 142 -9.80 -4.62 -22.37
CA TYR A 142 -8.82 -4.43 -21.33
C TYR A 142 -8.33 -2.98 -21.25
N ILE A 143 -7.93 -2.39 -22.37
CA ILE A 143 -7.48 -0.99 -22.43
C ILE A 143 -8.58 -0.05 -21.94
N GLN A 144 -9.83 -0.26 -22.36
CA GLN A 144 -10.96 0.55 -21.92
C GLN A 144 -11.16 0.45 -20.39
N ARG A 145 -11.10 -0.75 -19.84
CA ARG A 145 -11.24 -0.98 -18.39
C ARG A 145 -10.09 -0.36 -17.59
N VAL A 146 -8.84 -0.46 -18.08
CA VAL A 146 -7.68 0.19 -17.45
C VAL A 146 -7.86 1.71 -17.42
N LYS A 147 -8.34 2.32 -18.51
CA LYS A 147 -8.60 3.77 -18.56
C LYS A 147 -9.64 4.24 -17.54
N GLN A 148 -10.59 3.39 -17.18
CA GLN A 148 -11.65 3.68 -16.21
C GLN A 148 -11.27 3.37 -14.76
N SER A 149 -10.05 2.89 -14.52
CA SER A 149 -9.63 2.50 -13.18
C SER A 149 -9.63 3.67 -12.21
N LYS A 150 -10.14 3.42 -11.00
CA LYS A 150 -10.10 4.35 -9.89
C LYS A 150 -8.67 4.67 -9.42
N LEU A 151 -7.68 3.83 -9.78
CA LEU A 151 -6.27 4.09 -9.46
C LEU A 151 -5.79 5.45 -9.96
N TRP A 152 -6.34 5.94 -11.07
CA TRP A 152 -5.95 7.23 -11.64
C TRP A 152 -6.47 8.45 -10.87
N THR A 153 -7.50 8.26 -10.04
CA THR A 153 -8.14 9.32 -9.28
C THR A 153 -7.99 9.17 -7.78
N THR A 154 -7.37 8.09 -7.32
CA THR A 154 -7.16 7.83 -5.90
C THR A 154 -5.84 8.42 -5.41
N LYS A 155 -5.83 8.89 -4.16
CA LYS A 155 -4.62 9.20 -3.40
C LYS A 155 -4.03 7.98 -2.66
N ASP A 156 -4.65 6.82 -2.81
CA ASP A 156 -4.22 5.55 -2.20
C ASP A 156 -3.24 4.80 -3.11
N ASN A 157 -2.05 5.34 -3.23
CA ASN A 157 -0.96 4.70 -3.97
C ASN A 157 0.41 5.18 -3.47
N GLY A 158 1.45 4.35 -3.68
CA GLY A 158 2.79 4.64 -3.20
C GLY A 158 3.45 5.88 -3.82
N PHE A 159 3.01 6.36 -4.98
CA PHE A 159 3.51 7.61 -5.55
C PHE A 159 3.01 8.81 -4.77
N TYR A 160 1.73 8.80 -4.40
CA TYR A 160 1.16 9.84 -3.56
C TYR A 160 1.83 9.86 -2.17
N ASP A 161 2.10 8.69 -1.60
CA ASP A 161 2.77 8.57 -0.29
C ASP A 161 4.20 9.14 -0.28
N LEU A 162 4.83 9.28 -1.45
CA LEU A 162 6.15 9.90 -1.61
C LEU A 162 6.09 11.41 -1.85
N THR A 163 4.91 11.98 -2.09
CA THR A 163 4.73 13.43 -2.19
C THR A 163 4.92 14.09 -0.83
N THR A 164 5.16 15.39 -0.81
CA THR A 164 5.25 16.16 0.44
C THR A 164 3.92 16.12 1.21
N GLU A 165 2.78 16.21 0.51
CA GLU A 165 1.44 16.10 1.10
C GLU A 165 1.21 14.71 1.71
N GLY A 166 1.47 13.63 0.96
CA GLY A 166 1.26 12.26 1.43
C GLY A 166 2.16 11.89 2.60
N THR A 167 3.41 12.35 2.57
CA THR A 167 4.35 12.13 3.68
C THR A 167 3.97 12.91 4.93
N ASP A 168 3.42 14.11 4.80
CA ASP A 168 2.92 14.89 5.95
C ASP A 168 1.79 14.14 6.66
N ILE A 169 0.85 13.56 5.92
CA ILE A 169 -0.21 12.71 6.48
C ILE A 169 0.38 11.51 7.26
N LEU A 170 1.40 10.86 6.71
CA LEU A 170 2.09 9.76 7.39
C LEU A 170 2.79 10.24 8.67
N ASN A 171 3.48 11.38 8.61
CA ASN A 171 4.17 11.96 9.76
C ASN A 171 3.20 12.30 10.88
N GLN A 172 2.04 12.87 10.59
CA GLN A 172 1.00 13.14 11.59
C GLN A 172 0.54 11.87 12.32
N LYS A 173 0.55 10.73 11.65
CA LYS A 173 0.17 9.44 12.25
C LYS A 173 1.30 8.79 13.05
N THR A 174 2.56 9.00 12.67
CA THR A 174 3.71 8.24 13.19
C THR A 174 4.62 9.03 14.12
N LEU A 175 4.40 10.32 14.30
CA LEU A 175 5.19 11.20 15.17
C LEU A 175 4.36 11.75 16.37
N ALA A 176 3.15 11.31 16.50
CA ALA A 176 2.23 11.71 17.59
C ALA A 176 2.57 11.00 18.90
#